data_948d35b92d0c59862a24bf10807ff9a1
#
_entry.id   948d35b92d0c59862a24bf10807ff9a1
#
_cell.length_a   1.000
_cell.length_b   1.000
_cell.length_c   1.000
_cell.angle_alpha   90.00
_cell.angle_beta   90.00
_cell.angle_gamma   90.00
#
_symmetry.space_group_name_H-M   'P 1'
#
loop_
_entity.id
_entity.type
_entity.pdbx_description
1 polymer ?
#
loop_
_entity_poly.entity_id
_entity_poly.type
_entity_poly.pdbx_seq_one_letter_code
_entity_poly.pdbx_strand_id
1 'polypeptide(L)'
;MRLSLIQLTVGSDFNDNFEKSKDLIQDALSYNPELILFPECFLYLSNSKKYSIDQNHESIIYFQNFAKKNNVNILLGSLPISDNKSVYNRSLVVDSNGSIISKYDKIHMFDVILRNNEIYKESDTFKSGNKLETFDINGWKFGHSICYDL
;
A
#
# COMPACT_ATOMS: atom_id res chain seq x y z
N MET A 1 -4.15 -20.63 -5.23
CA MET A 1 -4.57 -19.30 -4.79
C MET A 1 -4.92 -18.42 -5.97
N ARG A 2 -6.04 -17.65 -5.90
CA ARG A 2 -6.44 -16.68 -6.92
C ARG A 2 -6.13 -15.28 -6.43
N LEU A 3 -5.39 -14.50 -7.24
CA LEU A 3 -4.99 -13.14 -6.97
C LEU A 3 -5.71 -12.17 -7.90
N SER A 4 -6.14 -11.02 -7.40
CA SER A 4 -6.57 -9.89 -8.20
C SER A 4 -5.59 -8.73 -8.01
N LEU A 5 -4.98 -8.28 -9.10
CA LEU A 5 -4.06 -7.16 -9.10
C LEU A 5 -4.81 -5.89 -9.55
N ILE A 6 -4.89 -4.91 -8.68
CA ILE A 6 -5.49 -3.61 -9.00
C ILE A 6 -4.46 -2.76 -9.73
N GLN A 7 -4.86 -2.24 -10.88
CA GLN A 7 -4.09 -1.26 -11.64
C GLN A 7 -4.91 0.01 -11.80
N LEU A 8 -4.36 1.15 -11.37
CA LEU A 8 -5.04 2.44 -11.46
C LEU A 8 -4.04 3.56 -11.75
N THR A 9 -4.54 4.63 -12.36
CA THR A 9 -3.79 5.88 -12.49
C THR A 9 -4.00 6.70 -11.22
N VAL A 10 -2.93 6.89 -10.45
CA VAL A 10 -2.94 7.66 -9.21
C VAL A 10 -2.70 9.14 -9.52
N GLY A 11 -3.61 9.99 -9.07
CA GLY A 11 -3.48 11.45 -9.15
C GLY A 11 -3.01 12.05 -7.82
N SER A 12 -2.99 13.39 -7.78
CA SER A 12 -2.62 14.17 -6.59
C SER A 12 -3.80 14.39 -5.62
N ASP A 13 -5.01 14.02 -6.00
CA ASP A 13 -6.18 14.11 -5.13
C ASP A 13 -6.44 12.77 -4.44
N PHE A 14 -6.38 12.79 -3.10
CA PHE A 14 -6.58 11.60 -2.28
C PHE A 14 -8.00 11.04 -2.40
N ASN A 15 -9.00 11.91 -2.35
CA ASN A 15 -10.40 11.47 -2.36
C ASN A 15 -10.77 10.81 -3.69
N ASP A 16 -10.33 11.39 -4.80
CA ASP A 16 -10.53 10.81 -6.13
C ASP A 16 -9.88 9.43 -6.25
N ASN A 17 -8.65 9.27 -5.74
CA ASN A 17 -7.95 7.98 -5.75
C ASN A 17 -8.65 6.97 -4.84
N PHE A 18 -9.15 7.42 -3.69
CA PHE A 18 -9.87 6.56 -2.75
C PHE A 18 -11.20 6.07 -3.34
N GLU A 19 -11.99 6.95 -3.98
CA GLU A 19 -13.23 6.54 -4.67
C GLU A 19 -12.93 5.52 -5.79
N LYS A 20 -11.95 5.79 -6.66
CA LYS A 20 -11.51 4.84 -7.69
C LYS A 20 -11.09 3.48 -7.10
N SER A 21 -10.39 3.52 -5.97
CA SER A 21 -9.95 2.30 -5.29
C SER A 21 -11.12 1.48 -4.74
N LYS A 22 -12.18 2.15 -4.27
CA LYS A 22 -13.41 1.48 -3.81
C LYS A 22 -14.15 0.80 -4.96
N ASP A 23 -14.23 1.45 -6.12
CA ASP A 23 -14.88 0.88 -7.29
C ASP A 23 -14.09 -0.35 -7.79
N LEU A 24 -12.78 -0.22 -7.94
CA LEU A 24 -11.92 -1.28 -8.44
C LEU A 24 -11.88 -2.51 -7.52
N ILE A 25 -11.85 -2.31 -6.20
CA ILE A 25 -11.87 -3.44 -5.26
C ILE A 25 -13.22 -4.15 -5.26
N GLN A 26 -14.32 -3.40 -5.48
CA GLN A 26 -15.66 -3.98 -5.63
C GLN A 26 -15.75 -4.83 -6.90
N ASP A 27 -15.22 -4.34 -8.02
CA ASP A 27 -15.18 -5.08 -9.30
C ASP A 27 -14.34 -6.35 -9.18
N ALA A 28 -13.21 -6.29 -8.44
CA ALA A 28 -12.32 -7.42 -8.24
C ALA A 28 -13.03 -8.63 -7.60
N LEU A 29 -14.06 -8.42 -6.78
CA LEU A 29 -14.81 -9.51 -6.14
C LEU A 29 -15.49 -10.43 -7.14
N SER A 30 -15.85 -9.96 -8.34
CA SER A 30 -16.48 -10.76 -9.38
C SER A 30 -15.61 -11.95 -9.83
N TYR A 31 -14.29 -11.88 -9.59
CA TYR A 31 -13.33 -12.93 -9.91
C TYR A 31 -13.07 -13.90 -8.74
N ASN A 32 -13.79 -13.76 -7.62
CA ASN A 32 -13.62 -14.55 -6.40
C ASN A 32 -12.15 -14.68 -5.96
N PRO A 33 -11.43 -13.57 -5.73
CA PRO A 33 -10.04 -13.59 -5.31
C PRO A 33 -9.90 -14.03 -3.84
N GLU A 34 -8.77 -14.69 -3.53
CA GLU A 34 -8.37 -14.98 -2.15
C GLU A 34 -7.52 -13.85 -1.57
N LEU A 35 -6.84 -13.08 -2.45
CA LEU A 35 -6.07 -11.90 -2.08
C LEU A 35 -6.17 -10.85 -3.19
N ILE A 36 -6.50 -9.62 -2.81
CA ILE A 36 -6.51 -8.44 -3.69
C ILE A 36 -5.28 -7.59 -3.35
N LEU A 37 -4.54 -7.15 -4.38
CA LEU A 37 -3.32 -6.36 -4.22
C LEU A 37 -3.47 -5.00 -4.88
N PHE A 38 -3.22 -3.94 -4.12
CA PHE A 38 -3.06 -2.57 -4.62
C PHE A 38 -1.60 -2.27 -4.95
N PRO A 39 -1.33 -1.30 -5.84
CA PRO A 39 0.05 -0.88 -6.16
C PRO A 39 0.65 0.05 -5.09
N GLU A 40 1.93 0.44 -5.29
CA GLU A 40 2.60 1.44 -4.47
C GLU A 40 1.86 2.78 -4.52
N CYS A 41 1.76 3.47 -3.38
CA CYS A 41 1.19 4.83 -3.23
C CYS A 41 -0.20 5.01 -3.86
N PHE A 42 -1.05 3.98 -3.83
CA PHE A 42 -2.31 3.95 -4.60
C PHE A 42 -3.37 4.99 -4.19
N LEU A 43 -3.28 5.56 -3.01
CA LEU A 43 -4.19 6.64 -2.58
C LEU A 43 -3.62 8.04 -2.77
N TYR A 44 -2.32 8.17 -2.89
CA TYR A 44 -1.70 9.47 -3.04
C TYR A 44 -0.30 9.36 -3.61
N LEU A 45 -0.05 10.02 -4.72
CA LEU A 45 1.27 10.14 -5.34
C LEU A 45 1.62 11.62 -5.49
N SER A 46 2.52 12.12 -4.66
CA SER A 46 3.03 13.49 -4.74
C SER A 46 4.40 13.59 -4.08
N ASN A 47 5.23 14.49 -4.60
CA ASN A 47 6.52 14.85 -4.02
C ASN A 47 6.38 15.77 -2.78
N SER A 48 5.16 16.01 -2.31
CA SER A 48 4.89 16.87 -1.16
C SER A 48 4.99 16.07 0.14
N LYS A 49 5.94 16.45 1.02
CA LYS A 49 6.08 15.94 2.39
C LYS A 49 4.85 16.17 3.29
N LYS A 50 3.85 16.89 2.79
CA LYS A 50 2.73 17.38 3.60
C LYS A 50 1.59 16.36 3.74
N TYR A 51 1.61 15.27 3.00
CA TYR A 51 0.53 14.31 3.06
C TYR A 51 1.02 12.98 3.63
N SER A 52 0.52 12.67 4.79
CA SER A 52 0.64 11.34 5.40
C SER A 52 -0.61 11.07 6.22
N ILE A 53 -0.97 9.82 6.34
CA ILE A 53 -2.09 9.37 7.16
C ILE A 53 -1.55 8.57 8.34
N ASP A 54 -2.28 8.51 9.44
CA ASP A 54 -2.00 7.56 10.50
C ASP A 54 -2.64 6.18 10.20
N GLN A 55 -2.20 5.17 10.92
CA GLN A 55 -2.66 3.80 10.68
C GLN A 55 -4.15 3.57 10.98
N ASN A 56 -4.80 4.48 11.72
CA ASN A 56 -6.23 4.43 12.03
C ASN A 56 -7.06 5.33 11.11
N HIS A 57 -6.47 5.82 10.01
CA HIS A 57 -7.16 6.66 9.06
C HIS A 57 -8.38 5.95 8.47
N GLU A 58 -9.46 6.70 8.22
CA GLU A 58 -10.74 6.18 7.72
C GLU A 58 -10.62 5.31 6.47
N SER A 59 -9.69 5.62 5.56
CA SER A 59 -9.46 4.81 4.37
C SER A 59 -8.94 3.41 4.71
N ILE A 60 -8.05 3.27 5.71
CA ILE A 60 -7.55 1.96 6.14
C ILE A 60 -8.67 1.18 6.82
N ILE A 61 -9.45 1.85 7.69
CA ILE A 61 -10.62 1.26 8.34
C ILE A 61 -11.64 0.78 7.29
N TYR A 62 -11.83 1.54 6.20
CA TYR A 62 -12.69 1.09 5.10
C TYR A 62 -12.23 -0.25 4.53
N PHE A 63 -10.94 -0.40 4.19
CA PHE A 63 -10.41 -1.66 3.64
C PHE A 63 -10.45 -2.81 4.64
N GLN A 64 -10.27 -2.55 5.94
CA GLN A 64 -10.45 -3.54 6.99
C GLN A 64 -11.91 -4.05 7.04
N ASN A 65 -12.87 -3.13 7.02
CA ASN A 65 -14.29 -3.48 7.00
C ASN A 65 -14.70 -4.19 5.70
N PHE A 66 -14.13 -3.76 4.57
CA PHE A 66 -14.35 -4.40 3.27
C PHE A 66 -13.83 -5.85 3.26
N ALA A 67 -12.61 -6.07 3.73
CA ALA A 67 -11.99 -7.39 3.86
C ALA A 67 -12.88 -8.33 4.69
N LYS A 68 -13.30 -7.87 5.86
CA LYS A 68 -14.17 -8.63 6.77
C LYS A 68 -15.53 -8.93 6.16
N LYS A 69 -16.18 -7.93 5.56
CA LYS A 69 -17.52 -8.07 4.96
C LYS A 69 -17.54 -9.09 3.82
N ASN A 70 -16.48 -9.11 3.01
CA ASN A 70 -16.40 -9.92 1.80
C ASN A 70 -15.55 -11.20 1.96
N ASN A 71 -15.04 -11.45 3.17
CA ASN A 71 -14.18 -12.61 3.48
C ASN A 71 -13.00 -12.75 2.51
N VAL A 72 -12.29 -11.63 2.25
CA VAL A 72 -11.17 -11.56 1.31
C VAL A 72 -9.96 -10.89 1.97
N ASN A 73 -8.75 -11.34 1.65
CA ASN A 73 -7.53 -10.70 2.12
C ASN A 73 -7.15 -9.54 1.19
N ILE A 74 -6.51 -8.49 1.73
CA ILE A 74 -6.10 -7.32 0.96
C ILE A 74 -4.66 -6.96 1.31
N LEU A 75 -3.81 -6.83 0.30
CA LEU A 75 -2.52 -6.16 0.42
C LEU A 75 -2.71 -4.71 -0.05
N LEU A 76 -2.63 -3.78 0.89
CA LEU A 76 -2.63 -2.34 0.62
C LEU A 76 -1.22 -1.95 0.18
N GLY A 77 -0.91 -2.11 -1.08
CA GLY A 77 0.38 -1.95 -1.77
C GLY A 77 1.38 -1.10 -1.02
N SER A 78 1.19 0.23 -1.01
CA SER A 78 1.77 1.08 0.03
C SER A 78 1.04 2.40 0.20
N LEU A 79 1.27 3.03 1.36
CA LEU A 79 0.66 4.29 1.80
C LEU A 79 1.71 5.13 2.56
N PRO A 80 1.64 6.47 2.47
CA PRO A 80 2.46 7.36 3.29
C PRO A 80 1.95 7.37 4.74
N ILE A 81 2.50 6.50 5.59
CA ILE A 81 2.06 6.36 6.98
C ILE A 81 2.96 7.16 7.92
N SER A 82 2.35 8.05 8.70
CA SER A 82 3.02 8.75 9.79
C SER A 82 3.11 7.85 11.03
N ASP A 83 4.31 7.74 11.59
CA ASP A 83 4.60 7.00 12.80
C ASP A 83 5.74 7.67 13.59
N ASN A 84 5.47 8.10 14.82
CA ASN A 84 6.46 8.70 15.73
C ASN A 84 7.35 9.80 15.10
N LYS A 85 6.79 10.82 14.47
CA LYS A 85 7.47 11.94 13.79
C LYS A 85 8.19 11.59 12.48
N SER A 86 8.05 10.36 11.99
CA SER A 86 8.57 9.92 10.70
C SER A 86 7.43 9.52 9.79
N VAL A 87 7.64 9.61 8.47
CA VAL A 87 6.71 9.11 7.47
C VAL A 87 7.39 7.94 6.76
N TYR A 88 6.66 6.85 6.59
CA TYR A 88 7.13 5.64 5.92
C TYR A 88 6.29 5.36 4.67
N ASN A 89 6.92 4.87 3.64
CA ASN A 89 6.24 4.24 2.52
C ASN A 89 5.90 2.81 2.98
N ARG A 90 4.69 2.63 3.54
CA ARG A 90 4.31 1.41 4.30
C ARG A 90 3.27 0.59 3.57
N SER A 91 3.57 -0.68 3.38
CA SER A 91 2.63 -1.72 2.97
C SER A 91 1.94 -2.34 4.18
N LEU A 92 0.64 -2.63 4.03
CA LEU A 92 -0.18 -3.28 5.05
C LEU A 92 -0.88 -4.49 4.46
N VAL A 93 -0.97 -5.58 5.21
CA VAL A 93 -1.81 -6.74 4.86
C VAL A 93 -2.97 -6.83 5.82
N VAL A 94 -4.16 -6.80 5.27
CA VAL A 94 -5.43 -6.99 5.99
C VAL A 94 -5.95 -8.39 5.68
N ASP A 95 -6.21 -9.19 6.71
CA ASP A 95 -6.79 -10.52 6.54
C ASP A 95 -8.31 -10.47 6.32
N SER A 96 -8.89 -11.61 5.99
CA SER A 96 -10.34 -11.75 5.78
C SER A 96 -11.21 -11.53 7.04
N ASN A 97 -10.61 -11.37 8.22
CA ASN A 97 -11.29 -10.94 9.44
C ASN A 97 -11.25 -9.42 9.64
N GLY A 98 -10.55 -8.69 8.75
CA GLY A 98 -10.34 -7.25 8.83
C GLY A 98 -9.20 -6.84 9.75
N SER A 99 -8.33 -7.76 10.15
CA SER A 99 -7.18 -7.48 11.00
C SER A 99 -5.93 -7.19 10.17
N ILE A 100 -5.14 -6.20 10.59
CA ILE A 100 -3.82 -5.97 9.99
C ILE A 100 -2.87 -7.04 10.54
N ILE A 101 -2.46 -7.96 9.67
CA ILE A 101 -1.60 -9.11 10.05
C ILE A 101 -0.12 -8.91 9.72
N SER A 102 0.21 -7.95 8.85
CA SER A 102 1.58 -7.62 8.51
C SER A 102 1.73 -6.16 8.12
N LYS A 103 2.92 -5.59 8.39
CA LYS A 103 3.34 -4.22 8.04
C LYS A 103 4.77 -4.26 7.55
N TYR A 104 5.03 -3.56 6.47
CA TYR A 104 6.37 -3.47 5.92
C TYR A 104 6.67 -2.03 5.51
N ASP A 105 7.77 -1.49 5.99
CA ASP A 105 8.30 -0.20 5.59
C ASP A 105 9.36 -0.40 4.52
N LYS A 106 9.19 0.25 3.36
CA LYS A 106 10.13 0.18 2.24
C LYS A 106 11.56 0.44 2.73
N ILE A 107 12.49 -0.45 2.37
CA ILE A 107 13.89 -0.39 2.81
C ILE A 107 14.73 0.43 1.83
N HIS A 108 14.60 0.17 0.54
CA HIS A 108 15.42 0.80 -0.49
C HIS A 108 14.70 1.98 -1.11
N MET A 109 15.17 3.19 -0.76
CA MET A 109 14.61 4.43 -1.30
C MET A 109 15.05 4.66 -2.74
N PHE A 110 14.13 5.17 -3.56
CA PHE A 110 14.44 5.55 -4.93
C PHE A 110 15.13 6.92 -4.94
N ASP A 111 16.44 6.91 -4.66
CA ASP A 111 17.30 8.09 -4.69
C ASP A 111 18.17 8.04 -5.94
N VAL A 112 17.83 8.82 -6.97
CA VAL A 112 18.48 8.75 -8.28
C VAL A 112 18.77 10.13 -8.86
N ILE A 113 19.80 10.18 -9.71
CA ILE A 113 20.10 11.33 -10.55
C ILE A 113 19.78 10.92 -12.00
N LEU A 114 18.81 11.59 -12.60
CA LEU A 114 18.40 11.33 -13.96
C LEU A 114 19.37 11.93 -14.98
N ARG A 115 19.28 11.51 -16.26
CA ARG A 115 20.22 11.92 -17.34
C ARG A 115 20.28 13.43 -17.58
N ASN A 116 19.22 14.17 -17.23
CA ASN A 116 19.14 15.63 -17.33
C ASN A 116 19.61 16.35 -16.04
N ASN A 117 20.34 15.68 -15.14
CA ASN A 117 20.73 16.13 -13.82
C ASN A 117 19.55 16.46 -12.88
N GLU A 118 18.36 16.01 -13.19
CA GLU A 118 17.23 16.05 -12.28
C GLU A 118 17.47 15.06 -11.15
N ILE A 119 17.34 15.53 -9.91
CA ILE A 119 17.56 14.70 -8.72
C ILE A 119 16.20 14.32 -8.14
N TYR A 120 15.96 13.03 -8.02
CA TYR A 120 14.82 12.48 -7.31
C TYR A 120 15.31 11.79 -6.03
N LYS A 121 14.82 12.23 -4.87
CA LYS A 121 15.18 11.67 -3.57
C LYS A 121 13.93 11.30 -2.78
N GLU A 122 13.59 10.02 -2.82
CA GLU A 122 12.49 9.48 -2.02
C GLU A 122 12.80 9.59 -0.51
N SER A 123 14.08 9.46 -0.14
CA SER A 123 14.57 9.60 1.24
C SER A 123 14.35 11.00 1.85
N ASP A 124 14.09 12.02 1.04
CA ASP A 124 13.70 13.34 1.52
C ASP A 124 12.29 13.37 2.11
N THR A 125 11.45 12.39 1.73
CA THR A 125 10.05 12.29 2.15
C THR A 125 9.84 11.14 3.14
N PHE A 126 10.41 9.97 2.86
CA PHE A 126 10.19 8.77 3.63
C PHE A 126 11.44 8.34 4.40
N LYS A 127 11.22 7.87 5.60
CA LYS A 127 12.24 7.16 6.36
C LYS A 127 12.30 5.71 5.91
N SER A 128 13.51 5.21 5.66
CA SER A 128 13.76 3.81 5.32
C SER A 128 13.37 2.88 6.46
N GLY A 129 12.73 1.76 6.10
CA GLY A 129 12.56 0.62 6.98
C GLY A 129 13.90 -0.11 7.21
N ASN A 130 13.91 -1.09 8.09
CA ASN A 130 15.11 -1.87 8.42
C ASN A 130 14.83 -3.35 8.68
N LYS A 131 13.62 -3.82 8.37
CA LYS A 131 13.20 -5.18 8.69
C LYS A 131 12.49 -5.81 7.50
N LEU A 132 12.93 -7.02 7.13
CA LEU A 132 12.23 -7.86 6.17
C LEU A 132 11.01 -8.47 6.86
N GLU A 133 9.88 -8.45 6.17
CA GLU A 133 8.62 -8.98 6.69
C GLU A 133 8.02 -10.00 5.73
N THR A 134 7.40 -11.01 6.31
CA THR A 134 6.64 -12.03 5.59
C THR A 134 5.27 -12.18 6.22
N PHE A 135 4.32 -12.71 5.44
CA PHE A 135 2.99 -13.05 5.93
C PHE A 135 2.49 -14.33 5.27
N ASP A 136 1.55 -14.99 5.92
CA ASP A 136 0.96 -16.24 5.44
C ASP A 136 -0.53 -16.02 5.16
N ILE A 137 -1.00 -16.46 3.98
CA ILE A 137 -2.42 -16.48 3.60
C ILE A 137 -2.74 -17.84 2.99
N ASN A 138 -3.70 -18.56 3.56
CA ASN A 138 -4.19 -19.85 3.04
C ASN A 138 -3.07 -20.87 2.77
N GLY A 139 -2.04 -20.91 3.64
CA GLY A 139 -0.91 -21.82 3.52
C GLY A 139 0.18 -21.37 2.54
N TRP A 140 0.05 -20.18 1.94
CA TRP A 140 1.07 -19.58 1.10
C TRP A 140 1.85 -18.53 1.89
N LYS A 141 3.19 -18.60 1.82
CA LYS A 141 4.08 -17.61 2.42
C LYS A 141 4.50 -16.57 1.39
N PHE A 142 4.34 -15.30 1.76
CA PHE A 142 4.69 -14.14 0.95
C PHE A 142 5.76 -13.31 1.63
N GLY A 143 6.65 -12.69 0.82
CA GLY A 143 7.53 -11.62 1.26
C GLY A 143 7.00 -10.28 0.77
N HIS A 144 7.21 -9.22 1.56
CA HIS A 144 6.96 -7.86 1.11
C HIS A 144 8.13 -7.32 0.28
N SER A 145 7.80 -6.54 -0.73
CA SER A 145 8.71 -5.64 -1.43
C SER A 145 7.90 -4.49 -2.02
N ILE A 146 8.51 -3.31 -2.13
CA ILE A 146 7.89 -2.12 -2.72
C ILE A 146 8.85 -1.53 -3.74
N CYS A 147 8.47 -1.60 -5.04
CA CYS A 147 9.16 -0.96 -6.16
C CYS A 147 10.69 -1.22 -6.15
N TYR A 148 11.49 -0.25 -5.72
CA TYR A 148 12.97 -0.26 -5.75
C TYR A 148 13.62 -1.24 -4.74
N ASP A 149 12.83 -1.99 -3.99
CA ASP A 149 13.31 -3.12 -3.18
C ASP A 149 13.69 -4.35 -4.04
N LEU A 150 13.34 -4.36 -5.33
CA LEU A 150 13.61 -5.44 -6.28
C LEU A 150 14.75 -5.12 -7.22
#